data_9bb303662a3ad675bb4ea6c7e50ae375
#
_entry.id   9bb303662a3ad675bb4ea6c7e50ae375
#
_cell.length_a   1.000
_cell.length_b   1.000
_cell.length_c   1.000
_cell.angle_alpha   90.00
_cell.angle_beta   90.00
_cell.angle_gamma   90.00
#
_symmetry.space_group_name_H-M   'P 1'
#
loop_
_entity.id
_entity.type
_entity.pdbx_description
1 polymer ?
#
loop_
_entity_poly.entity_id
_entity_poly.type
_entity_poly.pdbx_seq_one_letter_code
_entity_poly.pdbx_strand_id
1 'polypeptide(L)'
;MTQIRNTTKYSPWETKAFWIALAVCAAIVAGTFTGIATYLAFALAVAAIVLLPEEDALCLMMMAMPFANIFKTSVDGQSFFTYLILFFIIWHFVRHHFVHTGFLKVLVFLVVYLAVQMSISVHILRSIKFVANLILIYLAAKTCDSNGVKKVCLFYILGIVLSSSVAVFNVIPNLSDYIGTKDITLENEQISRFAGTYADPNYYSINVIISLCLIVILNHKKALSTMPAITLGGILVMFSSLTLSKSAFLMLSLPLVLLLYAKVKSGKIFVVFCVLLACVVTAFEVFAGNIEMFNDVLQRFDQASDVNSLTTGRSNLWLNYFNYLVSHPTAFLFGGGFGAPLVDSLASHNTYIDMLYYLGIVGTILLISVLRVLSNIRSNTARLNLLNYSIWICIAIMYFFLSELFYFDWAFHIIIAILILRTNMTQAIGEKND
;
A
#
# COMPACT_ATOMS: atom_id res chain seq x y z
N MET A 1 16.00 -36.11 -19.34
CA MET A 1 16.04 -34.86 -20.13
C MET A 1 15.10 -33.87 -19.51
N THR A 2 15.60 -33.09 -18.59
CA THR A 2 14.86 -32.00 -17.89
C THR A 2 14.85 -30.78 -18.80
N GLN A 3 13.68 -30.43 -19.32
CA GLN A 3 13.49 -29.19 -20.08
C GLN A 3 13.92 -28.02 -19.22
N ILE A 4 15.01 -27.37 -19.63
CA ILE A 4 15.40 -26.04 -19.15
C ILE A 4 14.26 -25.10 -19.56
N ARG A 5 13.31 -24.85 -18.65
CA ARG A 5 12.31 -23.79 -18.82
C ARG A 5 13.08 -22.46 -18.90
N ASN A 6 13.25 -21.97 -20.12
CA ASN A 6 13.68 -20.60 -20.35
C ASN A 6 12.84 -19.67 -19.48
N THR A 7 13.46 -19.03 -18.50
CA THR A 7 12.84 -17.95 -17.72
C THR A 7 12.71 -16.75 -18.66
N THR A 8 11.69 -16.75 -19.49
CA THR A 8 11.33 -15.59 -20.30
C THR A 8 11.11 -14.42 -19.35
N LYS A 9 11.84 -13.33 -19.58
CA LYS A 9 11.66 -12.09 -18.86
C LYS A 9 10.19 -11.69 -19.01
N TYR A 10 9.45 -11.65 -17.90
CA TYR A 10 8.07 -11.22 -17.94
C TYR A 10 8.01 -9.73 -18.28
N SER A 11 7.29 -9.38 -19.32
CA SER A 11 7.03 -8.03 -19.80
C SER A 11 5.53 -7.76 -19.64
N PRO A 12 5.10 -6.90 -18.69
CA PRO A 12 3.68 -6.67 -18.42
C PRO A 12 2.93 -6.17 -19.67
N TRP A 13 3.57 -5.29 -20.47
CA TRP A 13 2.95 -4.69 -21.66
C TRP A 13 2.71 -5.66 -22.82
N GLU A 14 3.25 -6.89 -22.77
CA GLU A 14 2.95 -7.96 -23.71
C GLU A 14 1.66 -8.71 -23.36
N THR A 15 1.04 -8.41 -22.20
CA THR A 15 -0.16 -9.09 -21.73
C THR A 15 -1.43 -8.28 -22.03
N LYS A 16 -2.51 -9.00 -22.40
CA LYS A 16 -3.84 -8.37 -22.55
C LYS A 16 -4.30 -7.71 -21.24
N ALA A 17 -3.97 -8.32 -20.10
CA ALA A 17 -4.33 -7.82 -18.77
C ALA A 17 -3.78 -6.40 -18.52
N PHE A 18 -2.55 -6.10 -18.97
CA PHE A 18 -1.98 -4.77 -18.83
C PHE A 18 -2.77 -3.71 -19.60
N TRP A 19 -3.11 -3.97 -20.86
CA TRP A 19 -3.85 -3.00 -21.66
C TRP A 19 -5.27 -2.79 -21.17
N ILE A 20 -5.91 -3.85 -20.67
CA ILE A 20 -7.23 -3.77 -20.03
C ILE A 20 -7.14 -2.95 -18.75
N ALA A 21 -6.16 -3.20 -17.89
CA ALA A 21 -5.97 -2.43 -16.66
C ALA A 21 -5.66 -0.96 -16.95
N LEU A 22 -4.83 -0.68 -17.95
CA LEU A 22 -4.54 0.68 -18.40
C LEU A 22 -5.82 1.39 -18.92
N ALA A 23 -6.64 0.70 -19.70
CA ALA A 23 -7.92 1.23 -20.18
C ALA A 23 -8.89 1.52 -19.03
N VAL A 24 -8.95 0.65 -18.01
CA VAL A 24 -9.76 0.89 -16.80
C VAL A 24 -9.23 2.11 -16.04
N CYS A 25 -7.93 2.24 -15.83
CA CYS A 25 -7.34 3.40 -15.16
C CYS A 25 -7.62 4.70 -15.94
N ALA A 26 -7.50 4.68 -17.27
CA ALA A 26 -7.82 5.82 -18.13
C ALA A 26 -9.32 6.17 -18.04
N ALA A 27 -10.21 5.17 -18.00
CA ALA A 27 -11.63 5.38 -17.82
C ALA A 27 -11.97 5.98 -16.44
N ILE A 28 -11.26 5.56 -15.38
CA ILE A 28 -11.41 6.16 -14.03
C ILE A 28 -11.04 7.65 -14.07
N VAL A 29 -9.90 7.98 -14.70
CA VAL A 29 -9.50 9.38 -14.89
C VAL A 29 -10.54 10.14 -15.72
N ALA A 30 -11.04 9.58 -16.82
CA ALA A 30 -12.10 10.18 -17.60
C ALA A 30 -13.39 10.40 -16.77
N GLY A 31 -13.65 9.54 -15.79
CA GLY A 31 -14.74 9.65 -14.83
C GLY A 31 -14.74 10.94 -14.02
N THR A 32 -13.57 11.53 -13.77
CA THR A 32 -13.47 12.79 -13.04
C THR A 32 -14.01 13.99 -13.82
N PHE A 33 -14.13 13.89 -15.14
CA PHE A 33 -14.70 14.94 -15.99
C PHE A 33 -16.23 14.88 -16.07
N THR A 34 -16.81 13.68 -15.97
CA THR A 34 -18.26 13.48 -16.01
C THR A 34 -18.69 12.31 -15.14
N GLY A 35 -19.73 12.47 -14.32
CA GLY A 35 -20.23 11.39 -13.46
C GLY A 35 -20.69 10.15 -14.26
N ILE A 36 -21.15 10.31 -15.50
CA ILE A 36 -21.53 9.18 -16.38
C ILE A 36 -20.29 8.33 -16.72
N ALA A 37 -19.13 8.95 -17.01
CA ALA A 37 -17.91 8.21 -17.32
C ALA A 37 -17.42 7.39 -16.13
N THR A 38 -17.70 7.80 -14.88
CA THR A 38 -17.40 7.00 -13.69
C THR A 38 -18.19 5.69 -13.67
N TYR A 39 -19.47 5.71 -14.02
CA TYR A 39 -20.28 4.48 -14.12
C TYR A 39 -19.79 3.58 -15.26
N LEU A 40 -19.39 4.16 -16.40
CA LEU A 40 -18.80 3.39 -17.50
C LEU A 40 -17.47 2.77 -17.10
N ALA A 41 -16.62 3.49 -16.38
CA ALA A 41 -15.37 2.96 -15.83
C ALA A 41 -15.63 1.78 -14.89
N PHE A 42 -16.64 1.89 -14.02
CA PHE A 42 -17.04 0.79 -13.13
C PHE A 42 -17.54 -0.42 -13.93
N ALA A 43 -18.41 -0.22 -14.91
CA ALA A 43 -18.92 -1.30 -15.77
C ALA A 43 -17.78 -1.98 -16.54
N LEU A 44 -16.82 -1.22 -17.06
CA LEU A 44 -15.63 -1.72 -17.73
C LEU A 44 -14.76 -2.56 -16.78
N ALA A 45 -14.54 -2.09 -15.54
CA ALA A 45 -13.78 -2.81 -14.53
C ALA A 45 -14.46 -4.11 -14.12
N VAL A 46 -15.79 -4.11 -13.95
CA VAL A 46 -16.60 -5.32 -13.67
C VAL A 46 -16.49 -6.31 -14.83
N ALA A 47 -16.66 -5.86 -16.06
CA ALA A 47 -16.54 -6.70 -17.26
C ALA A 47 -15.11 -7.31 -17.34
N ALA A 48 -14.08 -6.53 -17.04
CA ALA A 48 -12.70 -7.01 -17.01
C ALA A 48 -12.50 -8.11 -15.95
N ILE A 49 -13.05 -7.95 -14.74
CA ILE A 49 -12.98 -8.99 -13.69
C ILE A 49 -13.68 -10.29 -14.14
N VAL A 50 -14.80 -10.17 -14.85
CA VAL A 50 -15.53 -11.34 -15.35
C VAL A 50 -14.75 -12.09 -16.44
N LEU A 51 -14.09 -11.35 -17.34
CA LEU A 51 -13.44 -11.90 -18.53
C LEU A 51 -12.00 -12.35 -18.28
N LEU A 52 -11.30 -11.74 -17.33
CA LEU A 52 -9.91 -12.07 -17.04
C LEU A 52 -9.80 -13.32 -16.14
N PRO A 53 -8.66 -14.06 -16.24
CA PRO A 53 -8.26 -14.97 -15.19
C PRO A 53 -8.15 -14.25 -13.85
N GLU A 54 -8.39 -14.92 -12.74
CA GLU A 54 -8.43 -14.30 -11.41
C GLU A 54 -7.13 -13.60 -11.02
N GLU A 55 -6.00 -14.16 -11.37
CA GLU A 55 -4.69 -13.54 -11.14
C GLU A 55 -4.57 -12.21 -11.89
N ASP A 56 -5.03 -12.17 -13.14
CA ASP A 56 -5.01 -10.97 -13.97
C ASP A 56 -6.03 -9.93 -13.49
N ALA A 57 -7.19 -10.37 -12.98
CA ALA A 57 -8.17 -9.51 -12.34
C ALA A 57 -7.61 -8.88 -11.04
N LEU A 58 -6.85 -9.65 -10.25
CA LEU A 58 -6.14 -9.11 -9.09
C LEU A 58 -5.07 -8.08 -9.52
N CYS A 59 -4.33 -8.36 -10.59
CA CYS A 59 -3.36 -7.42 -11.17
C CYS A 59 -4.03 -6.10 -11.59
N LEU A 60 -5.21 -6.17 -12.23
CA LEU A 60 -6.02 -4.99 -12.55
C LEU A 60 -6.36 -4.20 -11.30
N MET A 61 -6.82 -4.86 -10.24
CA MET A 61 -7.15 -4.20 -8.97
C MET A 61 -5.93 -3.54 -8.33
N MET A 62 -4.77 -4.19 -8.38
CA MET A 62 -3.50 -3.62 -7.90
C MET A 62 -3.12 -2.34 -8.65
N MET A 63 -3.32 -2.31 -9.97
CA MET A 63 -3.00 -1.13 -10.79
C MET A 63 -4.03 -0.02 -10.60
N ALA A 64 -5.30 -0.35 -10.36
CA ALA A 64 -6.39 0.60 -10.17
C ALA A 64 -6.48 1.16 -8.74
N MET A 65 -5.90 0.46 -7.73
CA MET A 65 -5.99 0.85 -6.32
C MET A 65 -5.55 2.30 -6.05
N PRO A 66 -4.44 2.81 -6.62
CA PRO A 66 -4.05 4.20 -6.39
C PRO A 66 -5.05 5.24 -6.84
N PHE A 67 -5.96 4.87 -7.74
CA PHE A 67 -7.04 5.74 -8.23
C PHE A 67 -8.33 5.64 -7.38
N ALA A 68 -8.34 4.84 -6.32
CA ALA A 68 -9.55 4.58 -5.52
C ALA A 68 -10.20 5.87 -4.98
N ASN A 69 -9.42 6.88 -4.61
CA ASN A 69 -9.94 8.14 -4.06
C ASN A 69 -10.64 9.02 -5.09
N ILE A 70 -10.29 8.90 -6.37
CA ILE A 70 -10.92 9.64 -7.47
C ILE A 70 -11.99 8.82 -8.18
N PHE A 71 -12.10 7.53 -7.90
CA PHE A 71 -13.08 6.63 -8.49
C PHE A 71 -14.44 6.74 -7.79
N LYS A 72 -15.07 7.91 -7.92
CA LYS A 72 -16.35 8.28 -7.31
C LYS A 72 -17.08 9.33 -8.14
N THR A 73 -18.39 9.46 -7.96
CA THR A 73 -19.20 10.40 -8.74
C THR A 73 -19.26 11.81 -8.14
N SER A 74 -18.89 11.95 -6.88
CA SER A 74 -18.86 13.24 -6.16
C SER A 74 -17.76 13.23 -5.12
N VAL A 75 -17.34 14.41 -4.69
CA VAL A 75 -16.27 14.61 -3.69
C VAL A 75 -16.53 13.80 -2.41
N ASP A 76 -17.75 13.86 -1.90
CA ASP A 76 -18.16 13.15 -0.67
C ASP A 76 -18.67 11.73 -0.94
N GLY A 77 -18.68 11.30 -2.20
CA GLY A 77 -19.19 10.01 -2.62
C GLY A 77 -18.33 8.83 -2.16
N GLN A 78 -18.96 7.68 -2.00
CA GLN A 78 -18.23 6.44 -1.75
C GLN A 78 -17.46 6.02 -3.01
N SER A 79 -16.22 5.56 -2.81
CA SER A 79 -15.41 5.05 -3.91
C SER A 79 -16.02 3.79 -4.52
N PHE A 80 -16.15 3.77 -5.84
CA PHE A 80 -16.54 2.57 -6.60
C PHE A 80 -15.56 1.43 -6.46
N PHE A 81 -14.35 1.71 -6.04
CA PHE A 81 -13.34 0.69 -5.76
C PHE A 81 -13.78 -0.27 -4.63
N THR A 82 -14.54 0.22 -3.62
CA THR A 82 -15.16 -0.63 -2.61
C THR A 82 -16.10 -1.67 -3.22
N TYR A 83 -16.95 -1.24 -4.13
CA TYR A 83 -17.91 -2.14 -4.80
C TYR A 83 -17.19 -3.10 -5.74
N LEU A 84 -16.07 -2.67 -6.34
CA LEU A 84 -15.24 -3.53 -7.18
C LEU A 84 -14.60 -4.66 -6.37
N ILE A 85 -14.10 -4.38 -5.16
CA ILE A 85 -13.59 -5.41 -4.23
C ILE A 85 -14.69 -6.41 -3.88
N LEU A 86 -15.87 -5.91 -3.48
CA LEU A 86 -17.00 -6.77 -3.14
C LEU A 86 -17.44 -7.63 -4.34
N PHE A 87 -17.50 -7.04 -5.53
CA PHE A 87 -17.83 -7.78 -6.75
C PHE A 87 -16.79 -8.87 -7.05
N PHE A 88 -15.49 -8.57 -6.95
CA PHE A 88 -14.42 -9.56 -7.15
C PHE A 88 -14.55 -10.74 -6.18
N ILE A 89 -14.84 -10.47 -4.91
CA ILE A 89 -15.05 -11.50 -3.89
C ILE A 89 -16.25 -12.39 -4.26
N ILE A 90 -17.40 -11.78 -4.57
CA ILE A 90 -18.61 -12.51 -4.94
C ILE A 90 -18.37 -13.34 -6.19
N TRP A 91 -17.73 -12.76 -7.22
CA TRP A 91 -17.42 -13.44 -8.47
C TRP A 91 -16.50 -14.64 -8.28
N HIS A 92 -15.50 -14.50 -7.40
CA HIS A 92 -14.64 -15.63 -7.04
C HIS A 92 -15.45 -16.79 -6.43
N PHE A 93 -16.34 -16.51 -5.47
CA PHE A 93 -17.16 -17.54 -4.83
C PHE A 93 -18.16 -18.19 -5.80
N VAL A 94 -18.71 -17.43 -6.72
CA VAL A 94 -19.57 -18.00 -7.79
C VAL A 94 -18.80 -18.99 -8.65
N ARG A 95 -17.52 -18.73 -8.92
CA ARG A 95 -16.67 -19.62 -9.75
C ARG A 95 -16.12 -20.85 -9.02
N HIS A 96 -15.74 -20.71 -7.75
CA HIS A 96 -14.85 -21.68 -7.09
C HIS A 96 -15.36 -22.33 -5.81
N HIS A 97 -16.45 -21.93 -5.23
CA HIS A 97 -17.16 -22.54 -4.06
C HIS A 97 -16.30 -22.97 -2.85
N PHE A 98 -14.99 -22.73 -2.82
CA PHE A 98 -14.09 -23.32 -1.84
C PHE A 98 -13.39 -22.30 -0.95
N VAL A 99 -13.48 -22.51 0.37
CA VAL A 99 -12.74 -21.73 1.38
C VAL A 99 -11.91 -22.68 2.25
N HIS A 100 -10.66 -22.31 2.52
CA HIS A 100 -9.79 -23.08 3.41
C HIS A 100 -10.37 -23.11 4.82
N THR A 101 -10.61 -24.31 5.37
CA THR A 101 -11.32 -24.49 6.66
C THR A 101 -10.66 -23.77 7.83
N GLY A 102 -9.32 -23.75 7.88
CA GLY A 102 -8.58 -23.03 8.93
C GLY A 102 -8.79 -21.52 8.91
N PHE A 103 -8.76 -20.91 7.71
CA PHE A 103 -9.06 -19.49 7.54
C PHE A 103 -10.52 -19.19 7.90
N LEU A 104 -11.46 -20.00 7.41
CA LEU A 104 -12.89 -19.82 7.69
C LEU A 104 -13.18 -19.83 9.18
N LYS A 105 -12.61 -20.79 9.93
CA LYS A 105 -12.80 -20.86 11.37
C LYS A 105 -12.40 -19.58 12.08
N VAL A 106 -11.18 -19.09 11.84
CA VAL A 106 -10.67 -17.88 12.52
C VAL A 106 -11.43 -16.65 12.05
N LEU A 107 -11.78 -16.56 10.74
CA LEU A 107 -12.60 -15.48 10.22
C LEU A 107 -13.99 -15.43 10.86
N VAL A 108 -14.65 -16.58 11.04
CA VAL A 108 -15.97 -16.65 11.71
C VAL A 108 -15.86 -16.14 13.15
N PHE A 109 -14.84 -16.53 13.91
CA PHE A 109 -14.63 -15.99 15.26
C PHE A 109 -14.47 -14.48 15.26
N LEU A 110 -13.69 -13.94 14.31
CA LEU A 110 -13.53 -12.50 14.19
C LEU A 110 -14.83 -11.80 13.78
N VAL A 111 -15.59 -12.37 12.85
CA VAL A 111 -16.89 -11.80 12.41
C VAL A 111 -17.91 -11.81 13.55
N VAL A 112 -17.99 -12.89 14.31
CA VAL A 112 -18.86 -12.97 15.52
C VAL A 112 -18.42 -11.92 16.53
N TYR A 113 -17.12 -11.78 16.76
CA TYR A 113 -16.58 -10.75 17.65
C TYR A 113 -16.97 -9.33 17.20
N LEU A 114 -16.80 -9.01 15.92
CA LEU A 114 -17.22 -7.72 15.36
C LEU A 114 -18.74 -7.51 15.44
N ALA A 115 -19.54 -8.56 15.26
CA ALA A 115 -21.00 -8.49 15.42
C ALA A 115 -21.40 -8.15 16.87
N VAL A 116 -20.70 -8.72 17.86
CA VAL A 116 -20.88 -8.35 19.27
C VAL A 116 -20.48 -6.90 19.52
N GLN A 117 -19.35 -6.45 18.98
CA GLN A 117 -18.94 -5.04 19.08
C GLN A 117 -19.95 -4.08 18.43
N MET A 118 -20.61 -4.47 17.33
CA MET A 118 -21.64 -3.64 16.68
C MET A 118 -22.87 -3.42 17.59
N SER A 119 -23.11 -4.24 18.60
CA SER A 119 -24.15 -3.97 19.61
C SER A 119 -23.81 -2.77 20.51
N ILE A 120 -22.52 -2.44 20.62
CA ILE A 120 -22.02 -1.33 21.46
C ILE A 120 -21.86 -0.07 20.61
N SER A 121 -21.33 -0.22 19.40
CA SER A 121 -20.95 0.89 18.54
C SER A 121 -21.13 0.53 17.06
N VAL A 122 -22.19 1.05 16.44
CA VAL A 122 -22.61 0.65 15.10
C VAL A 122 -21.88 1.42 14.02
N HIS A 123 -21.07 0.72 13.21
CA HIS A 123 -20.57 1.25 11.95
C HIS A 123 -20.47 0.13 10.90
N ILE A 124 -21.61 -0.28 10.38
CA ILE A 124 -21.77 -1.44 9.48
C ILE A 124 -20.80 -1.37 8.29
N LEU A 125 -20.70 -0.22 7.64
CA LEU A 125 -19.87 -0.08 6.43
C LEU A 125 -18.37 -0.31 6.70
N ARG A 126 -17.83 0.19 7.82
CA ARG A 126 -16.43 -0.07 8.20
C ARG A 126 -16.20 -1.56 8.48
N SER A 127 -17.13 -2.20 9.18
CA SER A 127 -17.05 -3.64 9.47
C SER A 127 -17.07 -4.48 8.20
N ILE A 128 -17.96 -4.17 7.25
CA ILE A 128 -18.01 -4.85 5.95
C ILE A 128 -16.71 -4.65 5.16
N LYS A 129 -16.21 -3.42 5.07
CA LYS A 129 -14.93 -3.12 4.38
C LYS A 129 -13.78 -3.90 5.01
N PHE A 130 -13.70 -3.94 6.34
CA PHE A 130 -12.65 -4.65 7.05
C PHE A 130 -12.67 -6.16 6.77
N VAL A 131 -13.84 -6.79 6.86
CA VAL A 131 -14.01 -8.22 6.55
C VAL A 131 -13.73 -8.50 5.06
N ALA A 132 -14.22 -7.65 4.16
CA ALA A 132 -13.95 -7.76 2.72
C ALA A 132 -12.45 -7.69 2.41
N ASN A 133 -11.72 -6.80 3.07
CA ASN A 133 -10.26 -6.70 2.93
C ASN A 133 -9.56 -8.01 3.37
N LEU A 134 -9.98 -8.63 4.47
CA LEU A 134 -9.43 -9.92 4.91
C LEU A 134 -9.71 -11.06 3.92
N ILE A 135 -10.91 -11.07 3.35
CA ILE A 135 -11.27 -12.05 2.31
C ILE A 135 -10.45 -11.78 1.03
N LEU A 136 -10.26 -10.53 0.63
CA LEU A 136 -9.43 -10.17 -0.51
C LEU A 136 -7.98 -10.64 -0.32
N ILE A 137 -7.40 -10.45 0.87
CA ILE A 137 -6.06 -10.95 1.21
C ILE A 137 -6.01 -12.49 1.08
N TYR A 138 -7.04 -13.19 1.56
CA TYR A 138 -7.15 -14.65 1.41
C TYR A 138 -7.17 -15.07 -0.06
N LEU A 139 -7.98 -14.41 -0.88
CA LEU A 139 -8.12 -14.73 -2.30
C LEU A 139 -6.81 -14.50 -3.04
N ALA A 140 -6.15 -13.37 -2.82
CA ALA A 140 -4.85 -13.08 -3.40
C ALA A 140 -3.81 -14.14 -3.02
N ALA A 141 -3.80 -14.50 -1.74
CA ALA A 141 -2.92 -15.54 -1.23
C ALA A 141 -3.18 -16.92 -1.84
N LYS A 142 -4.42 -17.25 -2.19
CA LYS A 142 -4.81 -18.53 -2.80
C LYS A 142 -4.55 -18.54 -4.30
N THR A 143 -4.81 -17.45 -4.99
CA THR A 143 -4.80 -17.34 -6.44
C THR A 143 -3.39 -17.23 -7.01
N CYS A 144 -2.52 -16.42 -6.38
CA CYS A 144 -1.19 -16.12 -6.92
C CYS A 144 -0.20 -17.26 -6.71
N ASP A 145 0.40 -17.70 -7.80
CA ASP A 145 1.62 -18.52 -7.81
C ASP A 145 2.89 -17.64 -7.83
N SER A 146 4.06 -18.24 -7.97
CA SER A 146 5.34 -17.52 -8.00
C SER A 146 5.47 -16.52 -9.18
N ASN A 147 4.83 -16.81 -10.32
CA ASN A 147 4.83 -15.90 -11.47
C ASN A 147 3.78 -14.81 -11.28
N GLY A 148 2.63 -15.14 -10.72
CA GLY A 148 1.59 -14.21 -10.35
C GLY A 148 2.06 -13.15 -9.38
N VAL A 149 2.91 -13.50 -8.42
CA VAL A 149 3.51 -12.51 -7.51
C VAL A 149 4.31 -11.44 -8.26
N LYS A 150 5.10 -11.83 -9.26
CA LYS A 150 5.84 -10.86 -10.08
C LYS A 150 4.90 -9.90 -10.81
N LYS A 151 3.82 -10.44 -11.41
CA LYS A 151 2.81 -9.64 -12.10
C LYS A 151 2.15 -8.66 -11.11
N VAL A 152 1.63 -9.15 -10.00
CA VAL A 152 0.96 -8.36 -8.96
C VAL A 152 1.85 -7.19 -8.50
N CYS A 153 3.13 -7.46 -8.18
CA CYS A 153 4.07 -6.42 -7.77
C CYS A 153 4.33 -5.38 -8.87
N LEU A 154 4.49 -5.81 -10.13
CA LEU A 154 4.72 -4.89 -11.24
C LEU A 154 3.49 -4.03 -11.53
N PHE A 155 2.29 -4.60 -11.51
CA PHE A 155 1.05 -3.84 -11.71
C PHE A 155 0.82 -2.82 -10.59
N TYR A 156 1.15 -3.18 -9.34
CA TYR A 156 1.12 -2.24 -8.22
C TYR A 156 2.07 -1.06 -8.44
N ILE A 157 3.35 -1.33 -8.77
CA ILE A 157 4.35 -0.28 -9.05
C ILE A 157 3.88 0.62 -10.20
N LEU A 158 3.39 0.03 -11.29
CA LEU A 158 2.91 0.78 -12.46
C LEU A 158 1.67 1.61 -12.13
N GLY A 159 0.79 1.10 -11.28
CA GLY A 159 -0.37 1.84 -10.77
C GLY A 159 0.04 3.11 -10.01
N ILE A 160 1.03 2.99 -9.10
CA ILE A 160 1.55 4.14 -8.34
C ILE A 160 2.23 5.15 -9.29
N VAL A 161 3.07 4.69 -10.23
CA VAL A 161 3.72 5.58 -11.20
C VAL A 161 2.67 6.30 -12.08
N LEU A 162 1.67 5.57 -12.57
CA LEU A 162 0.63 6.13 -13.43
C LEU A 162 -0.22 7.17 -12.68
N SER A 163 -0.69 6.86 -11.48
CA SER A 163 -1.49 7.77 -10.68
C SER A 163 -0.72 9.04 -10.29
N SER A 164 0.56 8.88 -9.96
CA SER A 164 1.46 10.01 -9.66
C SER A 164 1.65 10.90 -10.89
N SER A 165 1.87 10.29 -12.06
CA SER A 165 2.02 11.02 -13.32
C SER A 165 0.76 11.82 -13.66
N VAL A 166 -0.42 11.20 -13.52
CA VAL A 166 -1.70 11.89 -13.73
C VAL A 166 -1.84 13.12 -12.84
N ALA A 167 -1.41 13.03 -11.58
CA ALA A 167 -1.46 14.15 -10.65
C ALA A 167 -0.41 15.23 -10.96
N VAL A 168 0.84 14.86 -11.25
CA VAL A 168 1.93 15.81 -11.59
C VAL A 168 1.63 16.60 -12.86
N PHE A 169 1.10 15.94 -13.89
CA PHE A 169 0.76 16.59 -15.15
C PHE A 169 -0.59 17.30 -15.14
N ASN A 170 -1.25 17.39 -13.95
CA ASN A 170 -2.56 18.04 -13.79
C ASN A 170 -3.60 17.55 -14.83
N VAL A 171 -3.58 16.25 -15.13
CA VAL A 171 -4.52 15.65 -16.10
C VAL A 171 -5.96 15.75 -15.59
N ILE A 172 -6.16 15.78 -14.27
CA ILE A 172 -7.47 15.90 -13.62
C ILE A 172 -7.64 17.36 -13.17
N PRO A 173 -8.55 18.09 -13.80
CA PRO A 173 -8.92 19.43 -13.34
C PRO A 173 -9.52 19.34 -11.92
N ASN A 174 -9.13 20.27 -11.06
CA ASN A 174 -9.62 20.33 -9.69
C ASN A 174 -9.43 19.02 -8.90
N LEU A 175 -8.27 18.37 -9.06
CA LEU A 175 -7.94 17.14 -8.32
C LEU A 175 -8.10 17.36 -6.81
N SER A 176 -7.82 18.56 -6.30
CA SER A 176 -8.04 18.97 -4.91
C SER A 176 -9.48 18.76 -4.42
N ASP A 177 -10.47 18.90 -5.29
CA ASP A 177 -11.88 18.67 -4.93
C ASP A 177 -12.13 17.20 -4.58
N TYR A 178 -11.38 16.27 -5.17
CA TYR A 178 -11.51 14.83 -4.92
C TYR A 178 -10.70 14.35 -3.72
N ILE A 179 -9.51 14.89 -3.50
CA ILE A 179 -8.56 14.40 -2.50
C ILE A 179 -8.33 15.37 -1.34
N GLY A 180 -8.82 16.61 -1.45
CA GLY A 180 -8.53 17.69 -0.53
C GLY A 180 -7.13 18.28 -0.73
N THR A 181 -6.93 19.53 -0.34
CA THR A 181 -5.62 20.14 -0.26
C THR A 181 -5.01 19.87 1.12
N LYS A 182 -3.74 19.55 1.16
CA LYS A 182 -2.95 19.42 2.41
C LYS A 182 -1.88 20.50 2.43
N ASP A 183 -2.36 21.74 2.51
CA ASP A 183 -1.48 22.88 2.64
C ASP A 183 -0.87 22.90 4.04
N ILE A 184 0.39 23.25 4.10
CA ILE A 184 1.09 23.56 5.35
C ILE A 184 1.44 25.04 5.33
N THR A 185 1.24 25.70 6.47
CA THR A 185 1.68 27.07 6.64
C THR A 185 3.12 27.06 7.17
N LEU A 186 4.02 27.63 6.40
CA LEU A 186 5.40 27.89 6.79
C LEU A 186 5.66 29.38 6.63
N GLU A 187 6.09 30.04 7.69
CA GLU A 187 6.40 31.50 7.69
C GLU A 187 5.34 32.42 7.05
N ASN A 188 4.04 32.07 7.24
CA ASN A 188 2.86 32.73 6.63
C ASN A 188 2.60 32.39 5.14
N GLU A 189 3.35 31.48 4.55
CA GLU A 189 3.06 30.95 3.22
C GLU A 189 2.34 29.60 3.29
N GLN A 190 1.33 29.41 2.45
CA GLN A 190 0.65 28.14 2.29
C GLN A 190 1.35 27.32 1.19
N ILE A 191 1.99 26.21 1.58
CA ILE A 191 2.66 25.32 0.66
C ILE A 191 1.80 24.08 0.47
N SER A 192 1.40 23.82 -0.79
CA SER A 192 0.65 22.62 -1.15
C SER A 192 1.58 21.42 -1.24
N ARG A 193 1.24 20.35 -0.52
CA ARG A 193 2.01 19.11 -0.50
C ARG A 193 1.48 18.13 -1.54
N PHE A 194 2.39 17.54 -2.30
CA PHE A 194 2.01 16.51 -3.29
C PHE A 194 1.56 15.21 -2.60
N ALA A 195 0.41 14.71 -2.99
CA ALA A 195 -0.17 13.47 -2.50
C ALA A 195 -0.56 12.49 -3.64
N GLY A 196 -0.16 12.76 -4.89
CA GLY A 196 -0.64 11.97 -6.03
C GLY A 196 -2.16 12.03 -6.12
N THR A 197 -2.80 10.88 -6.21
CA THR A 197 -4.26 10.72 -6.17
C THR A 197 -4.78 10.34 -4.77
N TYR A 198 -3.95 10.46 -3.74
CA TYR A 198 -4.30 10.16 -2.35
C TYR A 198 -4.76 11.41 -1.60
N ALA A 199 -5.58 11.20 -0.57
CA ALA A 199 -6.07 12.29 0.27
C ALA A 199 -5.00 12.88 1.22
N ASP A 200 -3.88 12.20 1.42
CA ASP A 200 -2.82 12.62 2.35
C ASP A 200 -1.43 12.22 1.82
N PRO A 201 -0.43 13.13 1.85
CA PRO A 201 0.94 12.85 1.42
C PRO A 201 1.62 11.68 2.13
N ASN A 202 1.25 11.41 3.39
CA ASN A 202 1.86 10.30 4.13
C ASN A 202 1.31 8.94 3.65
N TYR A 203 0.01 8.85 3.32
CA TYR A 203 -0.58 7.66 2.69
C TYR A 203 -0.01 7.41 1.30
N TYR A 204 0.21 8.46 0.54
CA TYR A 204 0.91 8.35 -0.73
C TYR A 204 2.35 7.85 -0.55
N SER A 205 3.07 8.39 0.43
CA SER A 205 4.48 8.06 0.68
C SER A 205 4.71 6.58 0.99
N ILE A 206 3.85 5.94 1.80
CA ILE A 206 4.01 4.50 2.09
C ILE A 206 3.92 3.66 0.82
N ASN A 207 2.99 4.00 -0.08
CA ASN A 207 2.81 3.30 -1.35
C ASN A 207 4.04 3.44 -2.25
N VAL A 208 4.64 4.63 -2.30
CA VAL A 208 5.90 4.88 -3.04
C VAL A 208 7.05 4.07 -2.44
N ILE A 209 7.20 4.08 -1.12
CA ILE A 209 8.29 3.37 -0.43
C ILE A 209 8.16 1.85 -0.60
N ILE A 210 6.95 1.30 -0.48
CA ILE A 210 6.70 -0.12 -0.78
C ILE A 210 7.07 -0.43 -2.23
N SER A 211 6.70 0.43 -3.18
CA SER A 211 7.05 0.28 -4.60
C SER A 211 8.57 0.28 -4.81
N LEU A 212 9.32 1.16 -4.16
CA LEU A 212 10.78 1.19 -4.19
C LEU A 212 11.40 -0.09 -3.62
N CYS A 213 10.91 -0.57 -2.48
CA CYS A 213 11.35 -1.84 -1.91
C CYS A 213 11.08 -3.02 -2.87
N LEU A 214 9.91 -3.04 -3.52
CA LEU A 214 9.56 -4.05 -4.52
C LEU A 214 10.49 -4.00 -5.73
N ILE A 215 10.84 -2.82 -6.23
CA ILE A 215 11.80 -2.66 -7.33
C ILE A 215 13.15 -3.29 -6.96
N VAL A 216 13.66 -3.02 -5.74
CA VAL A 216 14.90 -3.63 -5.26
C VAL A 216 14.80 -5.15 -5.19
N ILE A 217 13.70 -5.67 -4.63
CA ILE A 217 13.46 -7.13 -4.50
C ILE A 217 13.37 -7.78 -5.89
N LEU A 218 12.56 -7.23 -6.79
CA LEU A 218 12.36 -7.77 -8.14
C LEU A 218 13.65 -7.72 -8.97
N ASN A 219 14.43 -6.63 -8.85
CA ASN A 219 15.73 -6.53 -9.53
C ASN A 219 16.75 -7.52 -8.96
N HIS A 220 16.83 -7.65 -7.63
CA HIS A 220 17.73 -8.64 -7.00
C HIS A 220 17.37 -10.06 -7.43
N LYS A 221 16.10 -10.40 -7.52
CA LYS A 221 15.59 -11.70 -7.95
C LYS A 221 15.57 -11.86 -9.50
N LYS A 222 16.15 -10.93 -10.24
CA LYS A 222 16.20 -10.91 -11.72
C LYS A 222 14.82 -10.95 -12.41
N ALA A 223 13.76 -10.64 -11.69
CA ALA A 223 12.40 -10.54 -12.23
C ALA A 223 12.17 -9.21 -12.96
N LEU A 224 12.92 -8.16 -12.60
CA LEU A 224 12.94 -6.86 -13.25
C LEU A 224 14.38 -6.57 -13.69
N SER A 225 14.58 -6.20 -14.96
CA SER A 225 15.91 -5.83 -15.47
C SER A 225 16.39 -4.51 -14.88
N THR A 226 17.72 -4.30 -14.89
CA THR A 226 18.35 -3.16 -14.18
C THR A 226 17.91 -1.80 -14.73
N MET A 227 17.80 -1.64 -16.05
CA MET A 227 17.41 -0.35 -16.63
C MET A 227 16.00 0.08 -16.24
N PRO A 228 14.93 -0.72 -16.45
CA PRO A 228 13.62 -0.38 -15.93
C PRO A 228 13.58 -0.19 -14.41
N ALA A 229 14.37 -0.95 -13.63
CA ALA A 229 14.44 -0.76 -12.19
C ALA A 229 15.00 0.62 -11.82
N ILE A 230 16.06 1.09 -12.49
CA ILE A 230 16.63 2.43 -12.28
C ILE A 230 15.63 3.51 -12.70
N THR A 231 15.02 3.36 -13.87
CA THR A 231 14.05 4.35 -14.39
C THR A 231 12.85 4.50 -13.47
N LEU A 232 12.19 3.38 -13.12
CA LEU A 232 11.03 3.39 -12.23
C LEU A 232 11.41 3.88 -10.82
N GLY A 233 12.57 3.45 -10.32
CA GLY A 233 13.08 3.90 -9.02
C GLY A 233 13.35 5.39 -8.98
N GLY A 234 14.00 5.94 -10.01
CA GLY A 234 14.26 7.38 -10.13
C GLY A 234 12.97 8.22 -10.18
N ILE A 235 12.00 7.79 -10.98
CA ILE A 235 10.68 8.45 -11.06
C ILE A 235 9.99 8.44 -9.68
N LEU A 236 10.00 7.32 -8.96
CA LEU A 236 9.36 7.22 -7.65
C LEU A 236 10.08 8.03 -6.57
N VAL A 237 11.43 8.11 -6.61
CA VAL A 237 12.19 8.99 -5.71
C VAL A 237 11.83 10.45 -5.95
N MET A 238 11.76 10.87 -7.22
CA MET A 238 11.32 12.22 -7.58
C MET A 238 9.91 12.51 -7.05
N PHE A 239 8.96 11.62 -7.25
CA PHE A 239 7.59 11.80 -6.71
C PHE A 239 7.56 11.81 -5.18
N SER A 240 8.40 11.01 -4.51
CA SER A 240 8.49 11.01 -3.05
C SER A 240 8.99 12.33 -2.50
N SER A 241 9.96 12.99 -3.16
CA SER A 241 10.49 14.27 -2.71
C SER A 241 9.45 15.39 -2.73
N LEU A 242 8.52 15.36 -3.69
CA LEU A 242 7.42 16.33 -3.80
C LEU A 242 6.42 16.26 -2.64
N THR A 243 6.41 15.19 -1.85
CA THR A 243 5.47 15.03 -0.72
C THR A 243 5.79 15.95 0.46
N LEU A 244 7.02 16.43 0.58
CA LEU A 244 7.53 17.21 1.74
C LEU A 244 7.23 16.54 3.09
N SER A 245 7.13 15.20 3.10
CA SER A 245 6.79 14.43 4.29
C SER A 245 8.05 14.03 5.07
N LYS A 246 8.16 14.44 6.34
CA LYS A 246 9.26 14.03 7.24
C LYS A 246 9.38 12.50 7.33
N SER A 247 8.24 11.79 7.44
CA SER A 247 8.22 10.33 7.49
C SER A 247 8.66 9.70 6.16
N ALA A 248 8.32 10.30 5.01
CA ALA A 248 8.78 9.82 3.71
C ALA A 248 10.31 9.89 3.58
N PHE A 249 10.92 11.01 3.96
CA PHE A 249 12.39 11.16 3.92
C PHE A 249 13.08 10.15 4.82
N LEU A 250 12.59 9.95 6.05
CA LEU A 250 13.13 8.95 6.95
C LEU A 250 13.02 7.55 6.33
N MET A 251 11.87 7.21 5.78
CA MET A 251 11.59 5.89 5.24
C MET A 251 12.25 5.58 3.89
N LEU A 252 12.71 6.60 3.14
CA LEU A 252 13.55 6.39 1.95
C LEU A 252 14.87 5.70 2.30
N SER A 253 15.32 5.77 3.55
CA SER A 253 16.47 5.00 4.02
C SER A 253 16.27 3.48 3.88
N LEU A 254 15.04 2.98 4.00
CA LEU A 254 14.75 1.55 3.94
C LEU A 254 15.03 0.92 2.57
N PRO A 255 14.44 1.36 1.44
CA PRO A 255 14.79 0.83 0.13
C PRO A 255 16.29 0.99 -0.18
N LEU A 256 16.93 2.03 0.36
CA LEU A 256 18.38 2.23 0.24
C LEU A 256 19.17 1.15 0.98
N VAL A 257 18.85 0.87 2.24
CA VAL A 257 19.46 -0.22 3.04
C VAL A 257 19.24 -1.57 2.33
N LEU A 258 18.07 -1.81 1.76
CA LEU A 258 17.79 -3.03 1.00
C LEU A 258 18.63 -3.12 -0.27
N LEU A 259 18.80 -2.01 -0.98
CA LEU A 259 19.64 -1.94 -2.17
C LEU A 259 21.11 -2.23 -1.81
N LEU A 260 21.62 -1.62 -0.73
CA LEU A 260 22.95 -1.91 -0.18
C LEU A 260 23.11 -3.38 0.14
N TYR A 261 22.20 -3.95 0.92
CA TYR A 261 22.21 -5.38 1.28
C TYR A 261 22.22 -6.29 0.04
N ALA A 262 21.35 -6.03 -0.92
CA ALA A 262 21.24 -6.81 -2.14
C ALA A 262 22.48 -6.74 -3.02
N LYS A 263 23.15 -5.58 -3.12
CA LYS A 263 24.30 -5.36 -3.99
C LYS A 263 25.63 -5.75 -3.32
N VAL A 264 25.79 -5.53 -2.01
CA VAL A 264 26.94 -6.01 -1.25
C VAL A 264 27.03 -7.53 -1.35
N LYS A 265 25.92 -8.23 -1.14
CA LYS A 265 25.84 -9.70 -1.30
C LYS A 265 26.17 -10.18 -2.72
N SER A 266 25.95 -9.36 -3.72
CA SER A 266 26.28 -9.67 -5.14
C SER A 266 27.65 -9.15 -5.60
N GLY A 267 28.46 -8.54 -4.74
CA GLY A 267 29.74 -7.93 -5.06
C GLY A 267 29.66 -6.63 -5.89
N LYS A 268 28.48 -6.04 -6.06
CA LYS A 268 28.25 -4.87 -6.92
C LYS A 268 28.11 -3.57 -6.14
N ILE A 269 28.94 -3.37 -5.12
CA ILE A 269 28.88 -2.19 -4.26
C ILE A 269 29.09 -0.86 -5.02
N PHE A 270 29.88 -0.88 -6.08
CA PHE A 270 30.14 0.29 -6.93
C PHE A 270 28.86 0.81 -7.60
N VAL A 271 27.96 -0.09 -8.05
CA VAL A 271 26.67 0.30 -8.64
C VAL A 271 25.81 1.05 -7.62
N VAL A 272 25.87 0.64 -6.36
CA VAL A 272 25.17 1.33 -5.27
C VAL A 272 25.72 2.72 -5.05
N PHE A 273 27.06 2.87 -5.04
CA PHE A 273 27.71 4.17 -4.90
C PHE A 273 27.29 5.11 -6.03
N CYS A 274 27.30 4.64 -7.30
CA CYS A 274 26.86 5.43 -8.44
C CYS A 274 25.38 5.85 -8.35
N VAL A 275 24.49 4.94 -7.93
CA VAL A 275 23.06 5.25 -7.74
C VAL A 275 22.87 6.26 -6.62
N LEU A 276 23.58 6.10 -5.49
CA LEU A 276 23.56 7.06 -4.40
C LEU A 276 24.05 8.43 -4.80
N LEU A 277 25.17 8.47 -5.49
CA LEU A 277 25.74 9.72 -6.00
C LEU A 277 24.77 10.39 -6.98
N ALA A 278 24.17 9.62 -7.91
CA ALA A 278 23.17 10.15 -8.83
C ALA A 278 21.94 10.69 -8.09
N CYS A 279 21.43 9.97 -7.07
CA CYS A 279 20.32 10.46 -6.24
C CYS A 279 20.68 11.75 -5.49
N VAL A 280 21.89 11.83 -4.93
CA VAL A 280 22.37 13.04 -4.23
C VAL A 280 22.52 14.20 -5.21
N VAL A 281 23.12 13.98 -6.40
CA VAL A 281 23.29 15.00 -7.43
C VAL A 281 21.93 15.47 -7.96
N THR A 282 21.02 14.54 -8.27
CA THR A 282 19.66 14.89 -8.73
C THR A 282 18.88 15.63 -7.65
N ALA A 283 18.98 15.18 -6.38
CA ALA A 283 18.39 15.89 -5.26
C ALA A 283 19.02 17.31 -5.18
N PHE A 284 20.34 17.41 -5.27
CA PHE A 284 21.02 18.70 -5.21
C PHE A 284 20.62 19.62 -6.38
N GLU A 285 20.52 19.13 -7.61
CA GLU A 285 20.09 19.92 -8.77
C GLU A 285 18.62 20.33 -8.68
N VAL A 286 17.73 19.42 -8.28
CA VAL A 286 16.30 19.73 -8.05
C VAL A 286 16.13 20.73 -6.91
N PHE A 287 16.94 20.62 -5.84
CA PHE A 287 16.90 21.50 -4.69
C PHE A 287 17.70 22.79 -4.92
N ALA A 288 18.79 22.80 -5.67
CA ALA A 288 19.51 24.02 -6.00
C ALA A 288 18.72 24.92 -6.98
N GLY A 289 17.88 24.32 -7.83
CA GLY A 289 16.92 25.05 -8.66
C GLY A 289 15.72 25.61 -7.90
N ASN A 290 15.42 25.06 -6.69
CA ASN A 290 14.35 25.47 -5.80
C ASN A 290 14.88 25.55 -4.35
N ILE A 291 15.76 26.52 -4.10
CA ILE A 291 16.35 26.78 -2.77
C ILE A 291 15.25 26.97 -1.71
N GLU A 292 14.16 27.61 -2.08
CA GLU A 292 12.99 27.82 -1.22
C GLU A 292 12.41 26.48 -0.72
N MET A 293 12.13 25.53 -1.61
CA MET A 293 11.56 24.23 -1.24
C MET A 293 12.50 23.40 -0.34
N PHE A 294 13.83 23.52 -0.50
CA PHE A 294 14.79 22.87 0.38
C PHE A 294 14.83 23.53 1.76
N ASN A 295 14.80 24.86 1.80
CA ASN A 295 14.70 25.61 3.04
C ASN A 295 13.42 25.26 3.79
N ASP A 296 12.28 25.08 3.11
CA ASP A 296 11.03 24.65 3.70
C ASP A 296 11.14 23.28 4.40
N VAL A 297 11.85 22.35 3.78
CA VAL A 297 12.09 21.02 4.39
C VAL A 297 13.00 21.17 5.61
N LEU A 298 14.12 21.87 5.52
CA LEU A 298 15.04 22.07 6.63
C LEU A 298 14.34 22.81 7.78
N GLN A 299 13.63 23.88 7.48
CA GLN A 299 12.89 24.67 8.45
C GLN A 299 11.85 23.84 9.23
N ARG A 300 11.19 22.88 8.56
CA ARG A 300 10.29 21.94 9.24
C ARG A 300 10.98 21.02 10.25
N PHE A 301 12.27 20.72 10.04
CA PHE A 301 13.06 19.97 11.02
C PHE A 301 13.59 20.92 12.11
N ASP A 302 14.03 22.13 11.77
CA ASP A 302 14.56 23.10 12.72
C ASP A 302 13.48 23.63 13.69
N GLN A 303 12.23 23.73 13.23
CA GLN A 303 11.08 24.07 14.08
C GLN A 303 10.72 22.96 15.09
N ALA A 304 11.32 21.79 14.99
CA ALA A 304 11.07 20.67 15.89
C ALA A 304 11.93 20.81 17.18
N SER A 305 11.45 21.60 18.13
CA SER A 305 12.15 21.83 19.41
C SER A 305 11.99 20.71 20.43
N ASP A 306 10.97 19.85 20.26
CA ASP A 306 10.64 18.73 21.14
C ASP A 306 10.05 17.54 20.36
N VAL A 307 9.83 16.41 21.06
CA VAL A 307 9.25 15.19 20.46
C VAL A 307 7.87 15.45 19.88
N ASN A 308 7.07 16.31 20.51
CA ASN A 308 5.71 16.59 20.04
C ASN A 308 5.72 17.39 18.73
N SER A 309 6.57 18.42 18.61
CA SER A 309 6.74 19.17 17.35
C SER A 309 7.40 18.34 16.27
N LEU A 310 8.35 17.44 16.63
CA LEU A 310 8.93 16.49 15.70
C LEU A 310 7.88 15.55 15.11
N THR A 311 6.96 15.05 15.95
CA THR A 311 5.84 14.18 15.53
C THR A 311 4.63 14.94 15.00
N THR A 312 4.71 16.25 14.89
CA THR A 312 3.60 17.11 14.43
C THR A 312 2.36 16.97 15.32
N GLY A 313 2.55 16.98 16.66
CA GLY A 313 1.50 16.87 17.66
C GLY A 313 1.01 15.44 17.97
N ARG A 314 1.51 14.44 17.25
CA ARG A 314 1.00 13.05 17.37
C ARG A 314 1.37 12.39 18.69
N SER A 315 2.50 12.72 19.30
CA SER A 315 2.90 12.13 20.58
C SER A 315 1.90 12.44 21.70
N ASN A 316 1.39 13.66 21.79
CA ASN A 316 0.34 14.03 22.75
C ASN A 316 -0.98 13.31 22.43
N LEU A 317 -1.34 13.20 21.16
CA LEU A 317 -2.52 12.49 20.72
C LEU A 317 -2.45 11.00 21.10
N TRP A 318 -1.30 10.36 20.89
CA TRP A 318 -1.08 8.95 21.28
C TRP A 318 -1.21 8.77 22.81
N LEU A 319 -0.69 9.71 23.58
CA LEU A 319 -0.81 9.70 25.03
C LEU A 319 -2.29 9.81 25.46
N ASN A 320 -3.09 10.66 24.81
CA ASN A 320 -4.51 10.80 25.10
C ASN A 320 -5.28 9.51 24.80
N TYR A 321 -5.01 8.85 23.65
CA TYR A 321 -5.59 7.54 23.35
C TYR A 321 -5.16 6.47 24.39
N PHE A 322 -3.90 6.46 24.79
CA PHE A 322 -3.40 5.53 25.79
C PHE A 322 -4.05 5.76 27.15
N ASN A 323 -4.14 7.01 27.61
CA ASN A 323 -4.82 7.37 28.85
C ASN A 323 -6.31 6.98 28.82
N TYR A 324 -6.97 7.17 27.68
CA TYR A 324 -8.34 6.70 27.49
C TYR A 324 -8.44 5.18 27.67
N LEU A 325 -7.58 4.40 27.02
CA LEU A 325 -7.59 2.94 27.13
C LEU A 325 -7.30 2.45 28.55
N VAL A 326 -6.36 3.08 29.27
CA VAL A 326 -6.03 2.74 30.66
C VAL A 326 -7.20 3.06 31.59
N SER A 327 -7.89 4.18 31.37
CA SER A 327 -9.06 4.56 32.18
C SER A 327 -10.34 3.78 31.86
N HIS A 328 -10.36 3.04 30.72
CA HIS A 328 -11.49 2.23 30.26
C HIS A 328 -11.06 0.77 30.01
N PRO A 329 -10.83 -0.05 31.04
CA PRO A 329 -10.28 -1.41 30.89
C PRO A 329 -11.11 -2.32 29.99
N THR A 330 -12.43 -2.14 29.92
CA THR A 330 -13.32 -2.89 29.03
C THR A 330 -13.05 -2.54 27.57
N ALA A 331 -12.86 -1.26 27.24
CA ALA A 331 -12.49 -0.82 25.90
C ALA A 331 -11.06 -1.28 25.55
N PHE A 332 -10.15 -1.32 26.50
CA PHE A 332 -8.78 -1.85 26.30
C PHE A 332 -8.81 -3.35 25.97
N LEU A 333 -9.63 -4.14 26.67
CA LEU A 333 -9.72 -5.59 26.43
C LEU A 333 -10.53 -5.92 25.18
N PHE A 334 -11.68 -5.28 25.00
CA PHE A 334 -12.66 -5.65 23.98
C PHE A 334 -12.85 -4.61 22.88
N GLY A 335 -12.14 -3.47 22.92
CA GLY A 335 -12.29 -2.37 21.97
C GLY A 335 -13.59 -1.58 22.12
N GLY A 336 -13.61 -0.39 21.54
CA GLY A 336 -14.80 0.46 21.46
C GLY A 336 -15.70 0.15 20.26
N GLY A 337 -15.27 -0.76 19.36
CA GLY A 337 -15.93 -1.02 18.08
C GLY A 337 -15.67 0.06 17.02
N PHE A 338 -15.97 -0.24 15.76
CA PHE A 338 -15.64 0.64 14.62
C PHE A 338 -16.46 1.94 14.53
N GLY A 339 -17.48 2.09 15.35
CA GLY A 339 -18.27 3.30 15.49
C GLY A 339 -17.89 4.15 16.69
N ALA A 340 -16.89 3.76 17.49
CA ALA A 340 -16.45 4.54 18.64
C ALA A 340 -16.04 5.97 18.24
N PRO A 341 -16.44 6.98 19.02
CA PRO A 341 -16.05 8.36 18.73
C PRO A 341 -14.55 8.53 18.86
N LEU A 342 -13.97 9.43 18.06
CA LEU A 342 -12.55 9.74 18.16
C LEU A 342 -12.22 10.42 19.49
N VAL A 343 -11.08 10.06 20.09
CA VAL A 343 -10.56 10.79 21.26
C VAL A 343 -10.19 12.21 20.82
N ASP A 344 -10.66 13.21 21.56
CA ASP A 344 -10.49 14.63 21.23
C ASP A 344 -10.92 14.99 19.79
N SER A 345 -11.85 14.23 19.19
CA SER A 345 -12.31 14.39 17.80
C SER A 345 -11.21 14.24 16.73
N LEU A 346 -10.06 13.66 17.08
CA LEU A 346 -8.91 13.47 16.20
C LEU A 346 -8.58 11.99 16.00
N ALA A 347 -8.26 11.60 14.76
CA ALA A 347 -7.74 10.26 14.47
C ALA A 347 -6.36 10.04 15.11
N SER A 348 -6.07 8.83 15.58
CA SER A 348 -4.80 8.53 16.26
C SER A 348 -3.56 8.72 15.38
N HIS A 349 -3.71 8.63 14.05
CA HIS A 349 -2.61 8.55 13.09
C HIS A 349 -1.59 7.46 13.44
N ASN A 350 -2.07 6.35 14.03
CA ASN A 350 -1.26 5.20 14.41
C ASN A 350 -2.13 3.93 14.34
N THR A 351 -1.85 3.06 13.39
CA THR A 351 -2.64 1.85 13.15
C THR A 351 -2.64 0.91 14.36
N TYR A 352 -1.57 0.85 15.14
CA TYR A 352 -1.51 -0.02 16.33
C TYR A 352 -2.42 0.49 17.44
N ILE A 353 -2.46 1.81 17.64
CA ILE A 353 -3.41 2.44 18.58
C ILE A 353 -4.83 2.22 18.09
N ASP A 354 -5.09 2.39 16.79
CA ASP A 354 -6.41 2.10 16.20
C ASP A 354 -6.83 0.65 16.42
N MET A 355 -5.92 -0.31 16.25
CA MET A 355 -6.22 -1.73 16.51
C MET A 355 -6.63 -1.94 17.97
N LEU A 356 -5.90 -1.36 18.93
CA LEU A 356 -6.25 -1.47 20.35
C LEU A 356 -7.54 -0.70 20.69
N TYR A 357 -7.73 0.47 20.10
CA TYR A 357 -8.90 1.31 20.36
C TYR A 357 -10.20 0.70 19.81
N TYR A 358 -10.18 0.25 18.55
CA TYR A 358 -11.37 -0.29 17.90
C TYR A 358 -11.60 -1.77 18.18
N LEU A 359 -10.54 -2.58 18.20
CA LEU A 359 -10.63 -4.03 18.35
C LEU A 359 -10.31 -4.52 19.77
N GLY A 360 -9.63 -3.73 20.60
CA GLY A 360 -9.10 -4.18 21.88
C GLY A 360 -8.02 -5.27 21.73
N ILE A 361 -7.52 -5.76 22.85
CA ILE A 361 -6.53 -6.85 22.89
C ILE A 361 -7.11 -8.11 22.24
N VAL A 362 -8.33 -8.49 22.57
CA VAL A 362 -8.96 -9.73 22.09
C VAL A 362 -9.12 -9.69 20.56
N GLY A 363 -9.69 -8.62 20.00
CA GLY A 363 -9.87 -8.50 18.57
C GLY A 363 -8.55 -8.36 17.81
N THR A 364 -7.54 -7.71 18.41
CA THR A 364 -6.18 -7.62 17.85
C THR A 364 -5.52 -9.01 17.76
N ILE A 365 -5.65 -9.85 18.81
CA ILE A 365 -5.15 -11.24 18.78
C ILE A 365 -5.87 -12.05 17.70
N LEU A 366 -7.19 -11.90 17.55
CA LEU A 366 -7.96 -12.56 16.49
C LEU A 366 -7.48 -12.12 15.10
N LEU A 367 -7.26 -10.82 14.89
CA LEU A 367 -6.72 -10.29 13.62
C LEU A 367 -5.34 -10.86 13.32
N ILE A 368 -4.42 -10.85 14.28
CA ILE A 368 -3.08 -11.43 14.14
C ILE A 368 -3.19 -12.93 13.80
N SER A 369 -4.13 -13.65 14.43
CA SER A 369 -4.38 -15.07 14.14
C SER A 369 -4.86 -15.29 12.70
N VAL A 370 -5.75 -14.43 12.19
CA VAL A 370 -6.17 -14.45 10.77
C VAL A 370 -4.97 -14.23 9.86
N LEU A 371 -4.18 -13.18 10.10
CA LEU A 371 -3.00 -12.86 9.29
C LEU A 371 -1.95 -13.98 9.33
N ARG A 372 -1.75 -14.64 10.47
CA ARG A 372 -0.88 -15.80 10.61
C ARG A 372 -1.37 -16.98 9.77
N VAL A 373 -2.66 -17.29 9.80
CA VAL A 373 -3.24 -18.35 8.95
C VAL A 373 -3.04 -18.00 7.48
N LEU A 374 -3.30 -16.75 7.10
CA LEU A 374 -3.11 -16.26 5.74
C LEU A 374 -1.66 -16.37 5.28
N SER A 375 -0.69 -16.06 6.14
CA SER A 375 0.73 -16.18 5.82
C SER A 375 1.17 -17.63 5.65
N ASN A 376 0.50 -18.59 6.29
CA ASN A 376 0.83 -20.01 6.22
C ASN A 376 0.16 -20.77 5.06
N ILE A 377 -0.84 -20.18 4.40
CA ILE A 377 -1.44 -20.79 3.20
C ILE A 377 -0.34 -20.92 2.13
N ARG A 378 -0.03 -22.15 1.67
CA ARG A 378 1.04 -22.47 0.71
C ARG A 378 2.47 -22.07 1.13
N SER A 379 2.75 -21.91 2.42
CA SER A 379 4.11 -21.64 2.88
C SER A 379 4.98 -22.89 2.70
N ASN A 380 5.85 -22.87 1.71
CA ASN A 380 7.09 -23.66 1.77
C ASN A 380 8.04 -22.86 2.67
N THR A 381 8.69 -23.54 3.63
CA THR A 381 9.62 -22.98 4.60
C THR A 381 10.56 -21.94 3.97
N ALA A 382 10.14 -20.66 3.98
CA ALA A 382 10.96 -19.58 3.47
C ALA A 382 12.14 -19.41 4.43
N ARG A 383 13.38 -19.56 3.95
CA ARG A 383 14.55 -19.17 4.71
C ARG A 383 14.41 -17.71 5.12
N LEU A 384 14.64 -17.40 6.39
CA LEU A 384 14.70 -16.04 6.91
C LEU A 384 15.67 -15.21 6.05
N ASN A 385 15.12 -14.28 5.27
CA ASN A 385 15.90 -13.39 4.42
C ASN A 385 15.36 -11.97 4.59
N LEU A 386 16.23 -11.04 4.91
CA LEU A 386 15.89 -9.63 5.10
C LEU A 386 15.04 -9.07 3.93
N LEU A 387 15.36 -9.44 2.68
CA LEU A 387 14.59 -8.99 1.52
C LEU A 387 13.13 -9.46 1.55
N ASN A 388 12.86 -10.67 2.04
CA ASN A 388 11.50 -11.19 2.10
C ASN A 388 10.67 -10.52 3.22
N TYR A 389 11.33 -10.11 4.31
CA TYR A 389 10.67 -9.43 5.44
C TYR A 389 10.64 -7.90 5.30
N SER A 390 11.35 -7.34 4.32
CA SER A 390 11.48 -5.88 4.18
C SER A 390 10.15 -5.16 4.02
N ILE A 391 9.19 -5.75 3.30
CA ILE A 391 7.85 -5.17 3.15
C ILE A 391 7.11 -5.16 4.49
N TRP A 392 7.20 -6.24 5.28
CA TRP A 392 6.63 -6.26 6.63
C TRP A 392 7.27 -5.22 7.54
N ILE A 393 8.59 -5.05 7.47
CA ILE A 393 9.32 -4.03 8.23
C ILE A 393 8.87 -2.64 7.80
N CYS A 394 8.75 -2.40 6.48
CA CYS A 394 8.24 -1.15 5.94
C CYS A 394 6.84 -0.83 6.49
N ILE A 395 5.91 -1.77 6.37
CA ILE A 395 4.54 -1.65 6.87
C ILE A 395 4.56 -1.39 8.38
N ALA A 396 5.33 -2.17 9.15
CA ALA A 396 5.39 -2.04 10.60
C ALA A 396 5.84 -0.64 11.04
N ILE A 397 6.85 -0.07 10.38
CA ILE A 397 7.34 1.27 10.73
C ILE A 397 6.34 2.35 10.28
N MET A 398 5.81 2.26 9.04
CA MET A 398 4.93 3.30 8.51
C MET A 398 3.59 3.34 9.25
N TYR A 399 3.08 2.20 9.69
CA TYR A 399 1.82 2.12 10.44
C TYR A 399 1.90 2.74 11.84
N PHE A 400 3.11 3.03 12.31
CA PHE A 400 3.31 3.86 13.50
C PHE A 400 2.89 5.33 13.27
N PHE A 401 2.88 5.78 12.00
CA PHE A 401 2.59 7.16 11.64
C PHE A 401 1.29 7.33 10.83
N LEU A 402 0.53 6.25 10.63
CA LEU A 402 -0.66 6.23 9.79
C LEU A 402 -1.79 5.41 10.41
N SER A 403 -3.02 5.85 10.19
CA SER A 403 -4.26 5.13 10.54
C SER A 403 -4.78 4.37 9.32
N GLU A 404 -4.20 3.19 9.04
CA GLU A 404 -4.46 2.46 7.78
C GLU A 404 -5.61 1.44 7.86
N LEU A 405 -6.05 1.06 9.07
CA LEU A 405 -6.92 -0.10 9.31
C LEU A 405 -8.20 -0.14 8.45
N PHE A 406 -8.72 1.02 8.05
CA PHE A 406 -9.96 1.15 7.31
C PHE A 406 -9.79 1.57 5.85
N TYR A 407 -8.56 1.81 5.41
CA TYR A 407 -8.26 2.17 4.04
C TYR A 407 -8.05 0.93 3.16
N PHE A 408 -8.23 1.08 1.86
CA PHE A 408 -7.99 -0.02 0.90
C PHE A 408 -6.54 -0.43 0.89
N ASP A 409 -5.63 0.54 1.00
CA ASP A 409 -4.19 0.35 0.96
C ASP A 409 -3.72 -0.71 1.95
N TRP A 410 -4.33 -0.76 3.14
CA TRP A 410 -4.03 -1.77 4.15
C TRP A 410 -4.07 -3.20 3.59
N ALA A 411 -5.15 -3.56 2.87
CA ALA A 411 -5.29 -4.91 2.30
C ALA A 411 -4.21 -5.17 1.24
N PHE A 412 -3.94 -4.19 0.38
CA PHE A 412 -2.96 -4.33 -0.69
C PHE A 412 -1.53 -4.42 -0.17
N HIS A 413 -1.18 -3.64 0.86
CA HIS A 413 0.10 -3.75 1.55
C HIS A 413 0.30 -5.15 2.16
N ILE A 414 -0.70 -5.68 2.85
CA ILE A 414 -0.66 -7.02 3.46
C ILE A 414 -0.60 -8.11 2.38
N ILE A 415 -1.36 -7.99 1.28
CA ILE A 415 -1.27 -8.89 0.14
C ILE A 415 0.17 -8.97 -0.37
N ILE A 416 0.78 -7.82 -0.68
CA ILE A 416 2.15 -7.75 -1.17
C ILE A 416 3.12 -8.40 -0.18
N ALA A 417 3.02 -8.07 1.10
CA ALA A 417 3.88 -8.60 2.14
C ALA A 417 3.78 -10.13 2.27
N ILE A 418 2.56 -10.68 2.24
CA ILE A 418 2.32 -12.12 2.27
C ILE A 418 2.86 -12.80 1.00
N LEU A 419 2.61 -12.23 -0.17
CA LEU A 419 3.05 -12.81 -1.44
C LEU A 419 4.57 -12.83 -1.57
N ILE A 420 5.25 -11.74 -1.19
CA ILE A 420 6.72 -11.67 -1.20
C ILE A 420 7.34 -12.67 -0.20
N LEU A 421 6.76 -12.81 1.00
CA LEU A 421 7.24 -13.75 2.00
C LEU A 421 7.19 -15.21 1.53
N ARG A 422 6.16 -15.56 0.76
CA ARG A 422 5.94 -16.94 0.27
C ARG A 422 6.79 -17.32 -0.93
N THR A 423 7.23 -16.35 -1.70
CA THR A 423 7.97 -16.65 -2.92
C THR A 423 9.42 -16.94 -2.62
N ASN A 424 9.79 -18.23 -2.56
CA ASN A 424 11.14 -18.67 -2.86
C ASN A 424 11.39 -18.45 -4.37
N MET A 425 11.49 -17.18 -4.80
CA MET A 425 11.83 -16.85 -6.19
C MET A 425 13.25 -17.28 -6.58
N THR A 426 13.98 -17.98 -5.72
CA THR A 426 15.40 -18.34 -5.87
C THR A 426 15.66 -19.70 -6.48
N GLN A 427 14.66 -20.50 -6.77
CA GLN A 427 14.91 -21.88 -7.28
C GLN A 427 14.81 -22.06 -8.80
N ALA A 428 14.98 -21.01 -9.59
CA ALA A 428 15.08 -21.15 -11.06
C ALA A 428 16.52 -21.03 -11.60
N ILE A 429 17.53 -20.96 -10.73
CA ILE A 429 18.93 -21.00 -11.15
C ILE A 429 19.50 -22.25 -10.48
N GLY A 430 19.70 -23.29 -11.29
CA GLY A 430 20.37 -24.51 -10.85
C GLY A 430 21.66 -24.17 -10.12
N GLU A 431 21.74 -24.45 -8.83
CA GLU A 431 23.00 -24.77 -8.20
C GLU A 431 23.52 -26.02 -8.93
N LYS A 432 24.40 -25.79 -9.90
CA LYS A 432 25.40 -26.78 -10.21
C LYS A 432 26.24 -26.89 -8.95
N ASN A 433 26.02 -27.96 -8.21
CA ASN A 433 27.01 -28.45 -7.26
C ASN A 433 28.28 -28.78 -8.08
N ASP A 434 29.28 -27.94 -7.96
CA ASP A 434 30.66 -28.30 -8.17
C ASP A 434 31.25 -28.69 -6.81
#